data_e931b66bdf0ce7402cc057ef565dbed3
#
_entry.id   e931b66bdf0ce7402cc057ef565dbed3
#
_cell.length_a   1.000
_cell.length_b   1.000
_cell.length_c   1.000
_cell.angle_alpha   90.00
_cell.angle_beta   90.00
_cell.angle_gamma   90.00
#
_symmetry.space_group_name_H-M   'P 1'
#
loop_
_entity.id
_entity.type
_entity.pdbx_description
1 polymer ?
#
loop_
_entity_poly.entity_id
_entity_poly.type
_entity_poly.pdbx_seq_one_letter_code
_entity_poly.pdbx_strand_id
1 'polypeptide(L)'
;MIKHSKQISKLLLVVPIVATLLVGCNSDGQEIEQPEKIYYDRAQSRMESGNYFGAIESLEAIESRYPFGKYAEQAQVELVYAHFMNKETEAAHSAAEKFIRLHPRHPNIDYAYFMKGISSYTVDSGIMSRITDTDLSNRDISGAKQSFSELTEFLTRFPDSQYGSYAKQRNIYLRNMIARNELAAAEYYLTVNAHVAAIRRANYVIENIPNSSENFRALKILEASYEALGYSELLESVVSIISLNYSDRESESVNQTDNWSWNFL
;
A
#
# COMPACT_ATOMS: atom_id res chain seq x y z
N MET A 1 -31.78 -38.41 -59.58
CA MET A 1 -32.65 -37.88 -58.53
C MET A 1 -32.21 -38.26 -57.09
N ILE A 2 -30.95 -38.65 -56.78
CA ILE A 2 -30.56 -39.15 -55.45
C ILE A 2 -29.60 -38.19 -54.69
N LYS A 3 -29.15 -37.14 -55.34
CA LYS A 3 -28.16 -36.22 -54.75
C LYS A 3 -28.74 -35.09 -53.86
N HIS A 4 -29.99 -34.74 -54.05
CA HIS A 4 -30.70 -33.69 -53.27
C HIS A 4 -31.26 -34.15 -51.92
N SER A 5 -31.59 -35.45 -51.79
CA SER A 5 -32.13 -36.00 -50.54
C SER A 5 -31.13 -35.97 -49.35
N LYS A 6 -29.81 -36.16 -49.60
CA LYS A 6 -28.77 -36.16 -48.57
C LYS A 6 -28.41 -34.74 -48.03
N GLN A 7 -28.66 -33.70 -48.80
CA GLN A 7 -28.46 -32.33 -48.36
C GLN A 7 -29.57 -31.83 -47.45
N ILE A 8 -30.81 -32.20 -47.75
CA ILE A 8 -31.99 -31.85 -46.95
C ILE A 8 -31.95 -32.52 -45.58
N SER A 9 -31.49 -33.78 -45.50
CA SER A 9 -31.30 -34.52 -44.23
C SER A 9 -30.22 -33.87 -43.31
N LYS A 10 -29.15 -33.34 -43.88
CA LYS A 10 -28.12 -32.63 -43.09
C LYS A 10 -28.57 -31.25 -42.60
N LEU A 11 -29.41 -30.56 -43.37
CA LEU A 11 -29.97 -29.27 -43.02
C LEU A 11 -31.03 -29.41 -41.91
N LEU A 12 -31.83 -30.49 -41.90
CA LEU A 12 -32.84 -30.80 -40.88
C LEU A 12 -32.24 -31.18 -39.52
N LEU A 13 -30.97 -31.64 -39.48
CA LEU A 13 -30.25 -32.02 -38.23
C LEU A 13 -29.52 -30.84 -37.61
N VAL A 14 -29.14 -29.82 -38.38
CA VAL A 14 -28.44 -28.63 -37.89
C VAL A 14 -29.40 -27.60 -37.27
N VAL A 15 -30.61 -27.50 -37.74
CA VAL A 15 -31.62 -26.54 -37.24
C VAL A 15 -31.96 -26.75 -35.75
N PRO A 16 -32.19 -27.97 -35.22
CA PRO A 16 -32.47 -28.15 -33.79
C PRO A 16 -31.26 -27.92 -32.91
N ILE A 17 -30.01 -28.11 -33.40
CA ILE A 17 -28.78 -27.85 -32.63
C ILE A 17 -28.56 -26.35 -32.48
N VAL A 18 -28.86 -25.54 -33.48
CA VAL A 18 -28.73 -24.06 -33.38
C VAL A 18 -29.88 -23.48 -32.53
N ALA A 19 -31.05 -24.07 -32.55
CA ALA A 19 -32.18 -23.64 -31.71
C ALA A 19 -31.94 -23.90 -30.21
N THR A 20 -31.23 -24.97 -29.83
CA THR A 20 -30.87 -25.25 -28.43
C THR A 20 -29.78 -24.33 -27.87
N LEU A 21 -28.95 -23.70 -28.70
CA LEU A 21 -27.93 -22.75 -28.27
C LEU A 21 -28.49 -21.34 -27.98
N LEU A 22 -29.74 -21.06 -28.38
CA LEU A 22 -30.38 -19.75 -28.15
C LEU A 22 -31.26 -19.70 -26.88
N VAL A 23 -31.44 -20.81 -26.17
CA VAL A 23 -32.27 -20.87 -24.95
C VAL A 23 -31.44 -20.61 -23.66
N GLY A 24 -30.16 -20.35 -23.79
CA GLY A 24 -29.23 -20.25 -22.64
C GLY A 24 -28.84 -18.84 -22.28
N CYS A 25 -29.73 -17.89 -22.02
CA CYS A 25 -29.46 -16.66 -21.24
C CYS A 25 -30.81 -15.94 -21.00
N ASN A 26 -31.65 -16.51 -20.18
CA ASN A 26 -32.67 -15.71 -19.50
C ASN A 26 -32.80 -16.17 -18.05
N SER A 27 -31.72 -15.97 -17.29
CA SER A 27 -31.80 -15.89 -15.84
C SER A 27 -31.87 -14.41 -15.45
N ASP A 28 -32.94 -13.72 -15.91
CA ASP A 28 -33.48 -12.60 -15.16
C ASP A 28 -34.08 -13.17 -13.87
N GLY A 29 -33.22 -13.67 -13.01
CA GLY A 29 -33.52 -13.74 -11.60
C GLY A 29 -33.63 -12.30 -11.13
N GLN A 30 -34.87 -11.76 -11.14
CA GLN A 30 -35.16 -10.61 -10.30
C GLN A 30 -34.71 -11.01 -8.91
N GLU A 31 -33.49 -10.54 -8.54
CA GLU A 31 -33.00 -10.68 -7.18
C GLU A 31 -34.04 -9.95 -6.33
N ILE A 32 -34.86 -10.72 -5.60
CA ILE A 32 -35.87 -10.15 -4.72
C ILE A 32 -35.13 -9.16 -3.81
N GLU A 33 -35.48 -7.89 -3.90
CA GLU A 33 -34.89 -6.84 -3.12
C GLU A 33 -35.07 -7.18 -1.64
N GLN A 34 -33.95 -7.56 -1.00
CA GLN A 34 -33.93 -7.96 0.39
C GLN A 34 -33.75 -6.72 1.27
N PRO A 35 -34.32 -6.65 2.47
CA PRO A 35 -34.11 -5.54 3.38
C PRO A 35 -32.61 -5.29 3.63
N GLU A 36 -32.22 -4.02 3.75
CA GLU A 36 -30.83 -3.56 4.00
C GLU A 36 -30.12 -4.40 5.10
N LYS A 37 -30.85 -4.69 6.19
CA LYS A 37 -30.33 -5.48 7.30
C LYS A 37 -29.81 -6.87 6.88
N ILE A 38 -30.45 -7.52 5.91
CA ILE A 38 -30.03 -8.85 5.46
C ILE A 38 -28.68 -8.79 4.75
N TYR A 39 -28.45 -7.76 3.95
CA TYR A 39 -27.15 -7.54 3.31
C TYR A 39 -26.08 -7.25 4.37
N TYR A 40 -26.41 -6.44 5.39
CA TYR A 40 -25.49 -6.11 6.46
C TYR A 40 -25.12 -7.35 7.31
N ASP A 41 -26.12 -8.10 7.78
CA ASP A 41 -25.89 -9.34 8.56
C ASP A 41 -25.08 -10.37 7.76
N ARG A 42 -25.32 -10.45 6.46
CA ARG A 42 -24.55 -11.32 5.54
C ARG A 42 -23.09 -10.85 5.41
N ALA A 43 -22.87 -9.56 5.30
CA ALA A 43 -21.53 -9.00 5.26
C ALA A 43 -20.74 -9.30 6.55
N GLN A 44 -21.38 -9.11 7.71
CA GLN A 44 -20.76 -9.43 9.01
C GLN A 44 -20.38 -10.90 9.10
N SER A 45 -21.29 -11.81 8.81
CA SER A 45 -21.02 -13.26 8.82
C SER A 45 -19.89 -13.68 7.87
N ARG A 46 -19.80 -13.03 6.70
CA ARG A 46 -18.72 -13.27 5.74
C ARG A 46 -17.39 -12.72 6.22
N MET A 47 -17.34 -11.56 6.85
CA MET A 47 -16.13 -11.02 7.48
C MET A 47 -15.64 -11.91 8.62
N GLU A 48 -16.54 -12.36 9.50
CA GLU A 48 -16.21 -13.27 10.60
C GLU A 48 -15.63 -14.61 10.11
N SER A 49 -16.10 -15.10 8.97
CA SER A 49 -15.58 -16.32 8.34
C SER A 49 -14.32 -16.09 7.48
N GLY A 50 -13.81 -14.86 7.38
CA GLY A 50 -12.67 -14.50 6.53
C GLY A 50 -12.99 -14.45 5.02
N ASN A 51 -14.27 -14.55 4.63
CA ASN A 51 -14.69 -14.40 3.25
C ASN A 51 -14.88 -12.92 2.89
N TYR A 52 -13.77 -12.19 2.79
CA TYR A 52 -13.79 -10.76 2.53
C TYR A 52 -14.33 -10.39 1.15
N PHE A 53 -14.07 -11.21 0.13
CA PHE A 53 -14.66 -11.03 -1.20
C PHE A 53 -16.20 -11.02 -1.14
N GLY A 54 -16.78 -12.03 -0.51
CA GLY A 54 -18.23 -12.06 -0.38
C GLY A 54 -18.79 -10.96 0.55
N ALA A 55 -18.02 -10.50 1.53
CA ALA A 55 -18.39 -9.36 2.37
C ALA A 55 -18.48 -8.08 1.54
N ILE A 56 -17.48 -7.83 0.67
CA ILE A 56 -17.45 -6.68 -0.26
C ILE A 56 -18.72 -6.66 -1.11
N GLU A 57 -19.10 -7.77 -1.75
CA GLU A 57 -20.34 -7.85 -2.56
C GLU A 57 -21.59 -7.41 -1.76
N SER A 58 -21.66 -7.81 -0.49
CA SER A 58 -22.82 -7.48 0.36
C SER A 58 -22.82 -6.01 0.79
N LEU A 59 -21.65 -5.45 1.10
CA LEU A 59 -21.48 -4.05 1.50
C LEU A 59 -21.72 -3.11 0.30
N GLU A 60 -21.21 -3.44 -0.89
CA GLU A 60 -21.47 -2.70 -2.12
C GLU A 60 -22.96 -2.73 -2.51
N ALA A 61 -23.65 -3.83 -2.25
CA ALA A 61 -25.10 -3.90 -2.42
C ALA A 61 -25.85 -2.92 -1.52
N ILE A 62 -25.37 -2.71 -0.27
CA ILE A 62 -25.92 -1.68 0.62
C ILE A 62 -25.64 -0.30 0.04
N GLU A 63 -24.40 -0.01 -0.34
CA GLU A 63 -24.02 1.30 -0.87
C GLU A 63 -24.81 1.68 -2.13
N SER A 64 -25.08 0.71 -3.01
CA SER A 64 -25.78 0.96 -4.27
C SER A 64 -27.30 1.02 -4.13
N ARG A 65 -27.89 0.17 -3.29
CA ARG A 65 -29.35 0.03 -3.16
C ARG A 65 -29.93 0.89 -2.03
N TYR A 66 -29.14 1.11 -0.97
CA TYR A 66 -29.58 1.81 0.25
C TYR A 66 -28.61 2.95 0.63
N PRO A 67 -28.29 3.90 -0.28
CA PRO A 67 -27.25 4.92 -0.03
C PRO A 67 -27.55 5.85 1.16
N PHE A 68 -28.82 5.91 1.58
CA PHE A 68 -29.28 6.68 2.74
C PHE A 68 -29.86 5.78 3.84
N GLY A 69 -29.55 4.50 3.78
CA GLY A 69 -29.99 3.50 4.72
C GLY A 69 -29.32 3.64 6.09
N LYS A 70 -29.87 2.92 7.06
CA LYS A 70 -29.34 2.92 8.43
C LYS A 70 -27.91 2.40 8.51
N TYR A 71 -27.56 1.45 7.64
CA TYR A 71 -26.24 0.81 7.64
C TYR A 71 -25.31 1.38 6.59
N ALA A 72 -25.73 2.38 5.79
CA ALA A 72 -24.96 2.90 4.65
C ALA A 72 -23.57 3.45 5.07
N GLU A 73 -23.51 4.31 6.08
CA GLU A 73 -22.25 4.88 6.56
C GLU A 73 -21.32 3.79 7.15
N GLN A 74 -21.89 2.86 7.92
CA GLN A 74 -21.14 1.75 8.49
C GLN A 74 -20.62 0.80 7.41
N ALA A 75 -21.43 0.50 6.40
CA ALA A 75 -21.01 -0.32 5.26
C ALA A 75 -19.83 0.30 4.50
N GLN A 76 -19.84 1.62 4.33
CA GLN A 76 -18.71 2.33 3.69
C GLN A 76 -17.41 2.24 4.51
N VAL A 77 -17.47 2.35 5.84
CA VAL A 77 -16.29 2.15 6.69
C VAL A 77 -15.78 0.71 6.59
N GLU A 78 -16.70 -0.25 6.63
CA GLU A 78 -16.36 -1.68 6.58
C GLU A 78 -15.85 -2.13 5.21
N LEU A 79 -16.27 -1.48 4.12
CA LEU A 79 -15.69 -1.68 2.79
C LEU A 79 -14.19 -1.40 2.77
N VAL A 80 -13.74 -0.35 3.47
CA VAL A 80 -12.31 -0.05 3.57
C VAL A 80 -11.55 -1.23 4.17
N TYR A 81 -12.08 -1.79 5.26
CA TYR A 81 -11.48 -2.95 5.92
C TYR A 81 -11.53 -4.21 5.06
N ALA A 82 -12.70 -4.49 4.46
CA ALA A 82 -12.91 -5.69 3.67
C ALA A 82 -11.98 -5.73 2.44
N HIS A 83 -11.85 -4.61 1.71
CA HIS A 83 -10.89 -4.49 0.61
C HIS A 83 -9.45 -4.68 1.07
N PHE A 84 -9.06 -4.06 2.19
CA PHE A 84 -7.70 -4.21 2.73
C PHE A 84 -7.39 -5.67 3.07
N MET A 85 -8.31 -6.35 3.76
CA MET A 85 -8.16 -7.76 4.12
C MET A 85 -8.18 -8.70 2.90
N ASN A 86 -8.90 -8.31 1.84
CA ASN A 86 -8.92 -9.03 0.56
C ASN A 86 -7.68 -8.76 -0.31
N LYS A 87 -6.70 -7.97 0.19
CA LYS A 87 -5.47 -7.56 -0.53
C LYS A 87 -5.72 -6.62 -1.73
N GLU A 88 -6.85 -5.99 -1.78
CA GLU A 88 -7.24 -4.98 -2.76
C GLU A 88 -6.89 -3.59 -2.24
N THR A 89 -5.58 -3.32 -2.12
CA THR A 89 -5.08 -2.13 -1.40
C THR A 89 -5.46 -0.82 -2.06
N GLU A 90 -5.49 -0.76 -3.39
CA GLU A 90 -5.93 0.41 -4.14
C GLU A 90 -7.43 0.68 -3.96
N ALA A 91 -8.25 -0.38 -3.89
CA ALA A 91 -9.68 -0.25 -3.61
C ALA A 91 -9.90 0.21 -2.16
N ALA A 92 -9.16 -0.34 -1.19
CA ALA A 92 -9.20 0.09 0.20
C ALA A 92 -8.83 1.58 0.35
N HIS A 93 -7.77 2.03 -0.32
CA HIS A 93 -7.35 3.44 -0.35
C HIS A 93 -8.47 4.34 -0.92
N SER A 94 -9.00 3.96 -2.07
CA SER A 94 -10.09 4.71 -2.74
C SER A 94 -11.37 4.77 -1.90
N ALA A 95 -11.74 3.66 -1.25
CA ALA A 95 -12.88 3.59 -0.34
C ALA A 95 -12.66 4.52 0.88
N ALA A 96 -11.45 4.53 1.45
CA ALA A 96 -11.11 5.42 2.56
C ALA A 96 -11.19 6.90 2.16
N GLU A 97 -10.65 7.27 0.99
CA GLU A 97 -10.77 8.63 0.46
C GLU A 97 -12.22 9.05 0.22
N LYS A 98 -13.02 8.14 -0.34
CA LYS A 98 -14.46 8.38 -0.55
C LYS A 98 -15.16 8.63 0.77
N PHE A 99 -14.90 7.79 1.79
CA PHE A 99 -15.49 7.95 3.11
C PHE A 99 -15.10 9.28 3.76
N ILE A 100 -13.81 9.64 3.74
CA ILE A 100 -13.30 10.92 4.28
C ILE A 100 -14.01 12.12 3.63
N ARG A 101 -14.22 12.05 2.32
CA ARG A 101 -14.88 13.13 1.57
C ARG A 101 -16.37 13.24 1.89
N LEU A 102 -17.06 12.11 2.04
CA LEU A 102 -18.51 12.08 2.27
C LEU A 102 -18.87 12.35 3.74
N HIS A 103 -18.04 11.88 4.68
CA HIS A 103 -18.32 11.86 6.11
C HIS A 103 -17.20 12.51 6.95
N PRO A 104 -16.82 13.79 6.70
CA PRO A 104 -15.65 14.42 7.32
C PRO A 104 -15.78 14.63 8.85
N ARG A 105 -16.97 14.44 9.40
CA ARG A 105 -17.25 14.57 10.85
C ARG A 105 -17.67 13.27 11.50
N HIS A 106 -17.52 12.15 10.81
CA HIS A 106 -17.91 10.85 11.35
C HIS A 106 -17.03 10.48 12.56
N PRO A 107 -17.58 9.84 13.62
CA PRO A 107 -16.80 9.43 14.78
C PRO A 107 -15.56 8.58 14.47
N ASN A 108 -15.64 7.72 13.44
CA ASN A 108 -14.54 6.86 12.98
C ASN A 108 -13.72 7.46 11.83
N ILE A 109 -13.68 8.78 11.72
CA ILE A 109 -12.94 9.43 10.63
C ILE A 109 -11.43 9.19 10.73
N ASP A 110 -10.91 9.10 11.95
CA ASP A 110 -9.52 8.78 12.23
C ASP A 110 -9.13 7.40 11.68
N TYR A 111 -10.03 6.40 11.81
CA TYR A 111 -9.85 5.09 11.20
C TYR A 111 -9.70 5.16 9.68
N ALA A 112 -10.54 5.95 9.01
CA ALA A 112 -10.46 6.09 7.56
C ALA A 112 -9.14 6.73 7.10
N TYR A 113 -8.65 7.76 7.80
CA TYR A 113 -7.34 8.36 7.54
C TYR A 113 -6.20 7.37 7.79
N PHE A 114 -6.29 6.60 8.86
CA PHE A 114 -5.32 5.55 9.18
C PHE A 114 -5.29 4.48 8.09
N MET A 115 -6.45 3.94 7.70
CA MET A 115 -6.57 2.91 6.66
C MET A 115 -6.11 3.42 5.29
N LYS A 116 -6.40 4.66 4.94
CA LYS A 116 -5.87 5.31 3.75
C LYS A 116 -4.34 5.21 3.73
N GLY A 117 -3.69 5.65 4.81
CA GLY A 117 -2.23 5.66 4.89
C GLY A 117 -1.59 4.26 4.83
N ILE A 118 -2.17 3.26 5.50
CA ILE A 118 -1.60 1.90 5.45
C ILE A 118 -1.87 1.19 4.12
N SER A 119 -2.92 1.55 3.40
CA SER A 119 -3.28 0.95 2.12
C SER A 119 -2.37 1.42 0.98
N SER A 120 -1.79 2.63 1.06
CA SER A 120 -0.90 3.17 0.02
C SER A 120 0.41 2.40 -0.11
N TYR A 121 0.81 1.67 0.92
CA TYR A 121 1.99 0.80 0.88
C TYR A 121 1.82 -0.41 1.78
N THR A 122 1.64 -1.57 1.18
CA THR A 122 1.69 -2.86 1.87
C THR A 122 3.01 -3.55 1.57
N VAL A 123 3.67 -4.04 2.63
CA VAL A 123 4.83 -4.92 2.45
C VAL A 123 4.28 -6.26 1.94
N ASP A 124 4.62 -6.60 0.71
CA ASP A 124 4.31 -7.92 0.19
C ASP A 124 5.17 -8.95 0.95
N SER A 125 4.59 -9.50 2.02
CA SER A 125 5.23 -10.53 2.86
C SER A 125 5.19 -11.93 2.22
N GLY A 126 5.11 -11.98 0.90
CA GLY A 126 5.11 -13.23 0.15
C GLY A 126 6.36 -14.07 0.48
N ILE A 127 6.23 -15.39 0.38
CA ILE A 127 7.33 -16.35 0.61
C ILE A 127 8.58 -15.98 -0.21
N MET A 128 8.40 -15.41 -1.38
CA MET A 128 9.50 -14.96 -2.26
C MET A 128 10.31 -13.79 -1.66
N SER A 129 9.70 -12.88 -0.91
CA SER A 129 10.42 -11.77 -0.26
C SER A 129 11.29 -12.23 0.92
N ARG A 130 10.98 -13.41 1.49
CA ARG A 130 11.78 -14.03 2.55
C ARG A 130 12.94 -14.89 2.03
N ILE A 131 12.85 -15.35 0.77
CA ILE A 131 13.85 -16.23 0.14
C ILE A 131 14.86 -15.41 -0.66
N THR A 132 14.40 -14.32 -1.27
CA THR A 132 15.28 -13.35 -1.92
C THR A 132 15.56 -12.26 -0.90
N ASP A 133 16.80 -12.12 -0.49
CA ASP A 133 17.33 -10.96 0.24
C ASP A 133 17.30 -9.74 -0.69
N THR A 134 16.09 -9.46 -1.21
CA THR A 134 15.89 -8.41 -2.20
C THR A 134 15.85 -7.12 -1.42
N ASP A 135 16.92 -6.36 -1.50
CA ASP A 135 16.99 -5.01 -0.97
C ASP A 135 15.80 -4.19 -1.50
N LEU A 136 14.80 -3.99 -0.64
CA LEU A 136 13.59 -3.24 -0.95
C LEU A 136 13.89 -1.78 -1.32
N SER A 137 15.10 -1.30 -1.02
CA SER A 137 15.55 0.06 -1.35
C SER A 137 15.69 0.30 -2.85
N ASN A 138 15.84 -0.75 -3.66
CA ASN A 138 15.98 -0.66 -5.12
C ASN A 138 14.67 -0.79 -5.90
N ARG A 139 13.52 -0.91 -5.19
CA ARG A 139 12.19 -0.94 -5.82
C ARG A 139 11.60 0.47 -5.95
N ASP A 140 10.54 0.57 -6.74
CA ASP A 140 9.70 1.77 -6.73
C ASP A 140 9.13 2.02 -5.33
N ILE A 141 9.48 3.16 -4.77
CA ILE A 141 9.08 3.59 -3.42
C ILE A 141 7.99 4.68 -3.44
N SER A 142 7.33 4.88 -4.58
CA SER A 142 6.25 5.89 -4.69
C SER A 142 5.14 5.65 -3.69
N GLY A 143 4.65 4.41 -3.57
CA GLY A 143 3.67 4.01 -2.58
C GLY A 143 4.15 4.22 -1.13
N ALA A 144 5.44 3.95 -0.86
CA ALA A 144 6.01 4.20 0.47
C ALA A 144 6.06 5.70 0.82
N LYS A 145 6.42 6.56 -0.12
CA LYS A 145 6.40 8.02 0.05
C LYS A 145 4.98 8.53 0.28
N GLN A 146 4.01 8.01 -0.47
CA GLN A 146 2.60 8.34 -0.30
C GLN A 146 2.10 7.91 1.09
N SER A 147 2.30 6.65 1.48
CA SER A 147 1.93 6.12 2.80
C SER A 147 2.56 6.94 3.94
N PHE A 148 3.86 7.29 3.83
CA PHE A 148 4.54 8.13 4.80
C PHE A 148 3.88 9.50 4.96
N SER A 149 3.52 10.15 3.86
CA SER A 149 2.84 11.44 3.85
C SER A 149 1.46 11.36 4.49
N GLU A 150 0.65 10.35 4.10
CA GLU A 150 -0.71 10.15 4.59
C GLU A 150 -0.75 9.78 6.07
N LEU A 151 0.17 8.92 6.53
CA LEU A 151 0.29 8.60 7.95
C LEU A 151 0.81 9.78 8.78
N THR A 152 1.64 10.64 8.20
CA THR A 152 2.06 11.89 8.85
C THR A 152 0.87 12.85 8.98
N GLU A 153 0.04 12.99 7.96
CA GLU A 153 -1.22 13.74 8.03
C GLU A 153 -2.15 13.18 9.11
N PHE A 154 -2.34 11.86 9.14
CA PHE A 154 -3.14 11.18 10.15
C PHE A 154 -2.64 11.49 11.57
N LEU A 155 -1.34 11.33 11.84
CA LEU A 155 -0.75 11.59 13.17
C LEU A 155 -0.87 13.04 13.61
N THR A 156 -0.86 13.97 12.64
CA THR A 156 -1.02 15.40 12.91
C THR A 156 -2.47 15.77 13.23
N ARG A 157 -3.43 15.18 12.50
CA ARG A 157 -4.86 15.48 12.66
C ARG A 157 -5.48 14.79 13.88
N PHE A 158 -5.00 13.58 14.21
CA PHE A 158 -5.57 12.69 15.22
C PHE A 158 -4.50 12.20 16.20
N PRO A 159 -3.87 13.11 16.98
CA PRO A 159 -2.76 12.76 17.88
C PRO A 159 -3.15 11.76 18.96
N ASP A 160 -4.43 11.72 19.36
CA ASP A 160 -4.97 10.86 20.41
C ASP A 160 -5.68 9.61 19.88
N SER A 161 -5.61 9.34 18.58
CA SER A 161 -6.23 8.16 17.99
C SER A 161 -5.60 6.87 18.52
N GLN A 162 -6.44 5.85 18.75
CA GLN A 162 -5.99 4.52 19.16
C GLN A 162 -5.02 3.86 18.16
N TYR A 163 -5.05 4.26 16.89
CA TYR A 163 -4.17 3.78 15.82
C TYR A 163 -2.82 4.51 15.79
N GLY A 164 -2.66 5.56 16.62
CA GLY A 164 -1.48 6.43 16.61
C GLY A 164 -0.17 5.72 16.87
N SER A 165 -0.13 4.76 17.78
CA SER A 165 1.09 4.00 18.10
C SER A 165 1.55 3.16 16.90
N TYR A 166 0.63 2.46 16.24
CA TYR A 166 0.93 1.67 15.04
C TYR A 166 1.38 2.59 13.88
N ALA A 167 0.66 3.68 13.63
CA ALA A 167 1.00 4.64 12.58
C ALA A 167 2.40 5.24 12.78
N LYS A 168 2.81 5.56 14.03
CA LYS A 168 4.15 6.06 14.35
C LYS A 168 5.22 5.04 13.99
N GLN A 169 5.04 3.78 14.40
CA GLN A 169 5.99 2.71 14.07
C GLN A 169 6.11 2.51 12.57
N ARG A 170 4.96 2.49 11.87
CA ARG A 170 4.92 2.38 10.42
C ARG A 170 5.65 3.54 9.74
N ASN A 171 5.43 4.75 10.22
CA ASN A 171 6.10 5.96 9.70
C ASN A 171 7.62 5.92 9.90
N ILE A 172 8.10 5.42 11.04
CA ILE A 172 9.55 5.22 11.28
C ILE A 172 10.12 4.24 10.25
N TYR A 173 9.45 3.12 10.01
CA TYR A 173 9.86 2.14 9.00
C TYR A 173 9.93 2.74 7.60
N LEU A 174 8.85 3.41 7.16
CA LEU A 174 8.77 4.04 5.84
C LEU A 174 9.84 5.12 5.65
N ARG A 175 10.04 5.96 6.67
CA ARG A 175 11.09 6.98 6.68
C ARG A 175 12.46 6.39 6.44
N ASN A 176 12.83 5.35 7.18
CA ASN A 176 14.13 4.71 7.05
C ASN A 176 14.27 4.00 5.68
N MET A 177 13.19 3.41 5.16
CA MET A 177 13.19 2.79 3.84
C MET A 177 13.39 3.83 2.73
N ILE A 178 12.71 4.98 2.81
CA ILE A 178 12.88 6.07 1.85
C ILE A 178 14.33 6.58 1.88
N ALA A 179 14.89 6.77 3.08
CA ALA A 179 16.28 7.19 3.24
C ALA A 179 17.25 6.17 2.63
N ARG A 180 17.07 4.87 2.88
CA ARG A 180 17.89 3.79 2.29
C ARG A 180 17.87 3.82 0.76
N ASN A 181 16.71 4.00 0.16
CA ASN A 181 16.57 4.08 -1.30
C ASN A 181 17.35 5.27 -1.87
N GLU A 182 17.24 6.45 -1.26
CA GLU A 182 17.99 7.63 -1.71
C GLU A 182 19.51 7.42 -1.57
N LEU A 183 19.95 6.78 -0.47
CA LEU A 183 21.38 6.53 -0.26
C LEU A 183 21.94 5.40 -1.12
N ALA A 184 21.15 4.39 -1.46
CA ALA A 184 21.56 3.37 -2.45
C ALA A 184 21.87 4.02 -3.80
N ALA A 185 21.04 4.98 -4.24
CA ALA A 185 21.33 5.77 -5.43
C ALA A 185 22.59 6.65 -5.25
N ALA A 186 22.81 7.23 -4.06
CA ALA A 186 24.01 8.02 -3.78
C ALA A 186 25.28 7.17 -3.84
N GLU A 187 25.27 5.97 -3.29
CA GLU A 187 26.40 5.03 -3.35
C GLU A 187 26.71 4.58 -4.77
N TYR A 188 25.68 4.31 -5.59
CA TYR A 188 25.90 4.06 -7.00
C TYR A 188 26.61 5.24 -7.66
N TYR A 189 26.24 6.48 -7.37
CA TYR A 189 26.93 7.66 -7.89
C TYR A 189 28.40 7.76 -7.44
N LEU A 190 28.73 7.31 -6.21
CA LEU A 190 30.13 7.21 -5.77
C LEU A 190 30.94 6.22 -6.65
N THR A 191 30.36 5.05 -6.97
CA THR A 191 31.04 4.03 -7.79
C THR A 191 31.40 4.52 -9.20
N VAL A 192 30.62 5.48 -9.73
CA VAL A 192 30.88 6.09 -11.05
C VAL A 192 31.54 7.46 -10.98
N ASN A 193 32.10 7.82 -9.81
CA ASN A 193 32.76 9.11 -9.52
C ASN A 193 31.88 10.34 -9.77
N ALA A 194 30.55 10.20 -9.68
CA ALA A 194 29.58 11.29 -9.83
C ALA A 194 29.31 11.96 -8.46
N HIS A 195 30.36 12.45 -7.79
CA HIS A 195 30.30 12.96 -6.42
C HIS A 195 29.25 14.04 -6.18
N VAL A 196 29.06 14.96 -7.14
CA VAL A 196 28.01 16.01 -7.03
C VAL A 196 26.59 15.42 -6.97
N ALA A 197 26.34 14.34 -7.70
CA ALA A 197 25.06 13.65 -7.66
C ALA A 197 24.88 12.89 -6.32
N ALA A 198 25.94 12.25 -5.81
CA ALA A 198 25.96 11.61 -4.49
C ALA A 198 25.65 12.62 -3.38
N ILE A 199 26.31 13.79 -3.39
CA ILE A 199 26.05 14.88 -2.44
C ILE A 199 24.58 15.30 -2.43
N ARG A 200 23.96 15.47 -3.60
CA ARG A 200 22.54 15.87 -3.70
C ARG A 200 21.61 14.85 -3.03
N ARG A 201 21.86 13.55 -3.22
CA ARG A 201 21.06 12.49 -2.61
C ARG A 201 21.28 12.42 -1.10
N ALA A 202 22.52 12.50 -0.63
CA ALA A 202 22.83 12.47 0.78
C ALA A 202 22.26 13.69 1.51
N ASN A 203 22.41 14.90 0.96
CA ASN A 203 21.81 16.11 1.52
C ASN A 203 20.29 16.01 1.56
N TYR A 204 19.65 15.44 0.52
CA TYR A 204 18.20 15.25 0.52
C TYR A 204 17.77 14.44 1.76
N VAL A 205 18.51 13.39 2.13
CA VAL A 205 18.20 12.59 3.31
C VAL A 205 18.36 13.42 4.60
N ILE A 206 19.44 14.14 4.74
CA ILE A 206 19.71 14.97 5.95
C ILE A 206 18.63 16.05 6.12
N GLU A 207 18.26 16.73 5.05
CA GLU A 207 17.37 17.89 5.08
C GLU A 207 15.89 17.50 5.14
N ASN A 208 15.46 16.47 4.38
CA ASN A 208 14.06 16.15 4.19
C ASN A 208 13.60 14.90 4.93
N ILE A 209 14.53 14.08 5.44
CA ILE A 209 14.24 12.85 6.16
C ILE A 209 14.93 12.86 7.54
N PRO A 210 14.67 13.87 8.39
CA PRO A 210 15.34 14.00 9.68
C PRO A 210 15.00 12.83 10.59
N ASN A 211 15.92 12.54 11.51
CA ASN A 211 15.82 11.42 12.47
C ASN A 211 15.75 10.03 11.83
N SER A 212 16.21 9.86 10.60
CA SER A 212 16.42 8.55 10.00
C SER A 212 17.60 7.83 10.64
N SER A 213 17.51 6.50 10.78
CA SER A 213 18.65 5.65 11.16
C SER A 213 19.80 5.73 10.15
N GLU A 214 19.52 6.18 8.93
CA GLU A 214 20.44 6.26 7.80
C GLU A 214 21.26 7.57 7.77
N ASN A 215 21.03 8.51 8.69
CA ASN A 215 21.71 9.82 8.67
C ASN A 215 23.24 9.68 8.79
N PHE A 216 23.73 8.71 9.57
CA PHE A 216 25.16 8.42 9.65
C PHE A 216 25.76 8.01 8.30
N ARG A 217 25.06 7.12 7.57
CA ARG A 217 25.44 6.68 6.23
C ARG A 217 25.44 7.85 5.22
N ALA A 218 24.43 8.75 5.33
CA ALA A 218 24.39 9.97 4.52
C ALA A 218 25.61 10.85 4.77
N LEU A 219 26.00 11.06 6.03
CA LEU A 219 27.18 11.84 6.40
C LEU A 219 28.47 11.20 5.86
N LYS A 220 28.61 9.87 5.90
CA LYS A 220 29.80 9.18 5.33
C LYS A 220 29.88 9.32 3.81
N ILE A 221 28.74 9.39 3.10
CA ILE A 221 28.71 9.66 1.65
C ILE A 221 29.13 11.11 1.36
N LEU A 222 28.70 12.06 2.20
CA LEU A 222 29.13 13.47 2.08
C LEU A 222 30.63 13.61 2.34
N GLU A 223 31.14 12.98 3.39
CA GLU A 223 32.57 12.96 3.74
C GLU A 223 33.41 12.49 2.55
N ALA A 224 33.11 11.29 2.01
CA ALA A 224 33.84 10.73 0.87
C ALA A 224 33.74 11.62 -0.40
N SER A 225 32.58 12.25 -0.61
CA SER A 225 32.37 13.10 -1.78
C SER A 225 33.09 14.43 -1.66
N TYR A 226 33.09 15.06 -0.48
CA TYR A 226 33.78 16.33 -0.25
C TYR A 226 35.30 16.15 -0.27
N GLU A 227 35.80 15.04 0.26
CA GLU A 227 37.23 14.69 0.16
C GLU A 227 37.66 14.55 -1.29
N ALA A 228 36.92 13.77 -2.10
CA ALA A 228 37.22 13.55 -3.51
C ALA A 228 37.21 14.84 -4.37
N LEU A 229 36.35 15.81 -4.00
CA LEU A 229 36.21 17.10 -4.69
C LEU A 229 37.14 18.19 -4.13
N GLY A 230 37.84 17.95 -3.01
CA GLY A 230 38.73 18.92 -2.36
C GLY A 230 37.95 20.05 -1.66
N TYR A 231 36.72 19.83 -1.20
CA TYR A 231 35.91 20.80 -0.47
C TYR A 231 36.22 20.78 1.02
N SER A 232 37.39 21.30 1.40
CA SER A 232 37.96 21.17 2.75
C SER A 232 37.08 21.73 3.87
N GLU A 233 36.43 22.88 3.71
CA GLU A 233 35.55 23.48 4.73
C GLU A 233 34.31 22.62 5.00
N LEU A 234 33.70 22.06 3.92
CA LEU A 234 32.54 21.18 4.04
C LEU A 234 32.93 19.84 4.64
N LEU A 235 34.09 19.30 4.27
CA LEU A 235 34.66 18.08 4.84
C LEU A 235 34.87 18.23 6.35
N GLU A 236 35.53 19.28 6.79
CA GLU A 236 35.75 19.56 8.22
C GLU A 236 34.44 19.65 9.00
N SER A 237 33.44 20.32 8.43
CA SER A 237 32.09 20.43 9.01
C SER A 237 31.42 19.07 9.18
N VAL A 238 31.45 18.21 8.16
CA VAL A 238 30.84 16.86 8.21
C VAL A 238 31.57 15.96 9.20
N VAL A 239 32.91 15.97 9.21
CA VAL A 239 33.73 15.19 10.17
C VAL A 239 33.42 15.63 11.59
N SER A 240 33.28 16.94 11.83
CA SER A 240 32.90 17.46 13.16
C SER A 240 31.51 16.96 13.58
N ILE A 241 30.51 16.95 12.68
CA ILE A 241 29.18 16.42 12.98
C ILE A 241 29.23 14.93 13.31
N ILE A 242 30.00 14.14 12.55
CA ILE A 242 30.18 12.69 12.80
C ILE A 242 30.80 12.47 14.18
N SER A 243 31.90 13.16 14.50
CA SER A 243 32.62 13.00 15.77
C SER A 243 31.77 13.37 16.99
N LEU A 244 30.90 14.39 16.87
CA LEU A 244 30.04 14.85 17.96
C LEU A 244 28.84 13.95 18.21
N ASN A 245 28.27 13.34 17.14
CA ASN A 245 26.98 12.66 17.25
C ASN A 245 27.07 11.13 17.10
N TYR A 246 28.18 10.60 16.56
CA TYR A 246 28.31 9.19 16.17
C TYR A 246 29.65 8.56 16.57
N SER A 247 30.35 9.13 17.58
CA SER A 247 31.65 8.63 18.05
C SER A 247 31.64 7.13 18.40
N ASP A 248 30.52 6.62 18.91
CA ASP A 248 30.37 5.21 19.31
C ASP A 248 30.05 4.27 18.14
N ARG A 249 29.62 4.80 17.01
CA ARG A 249 29.20 4.01 15.82
C ARG A 249 30.34 3.72 14.84
N GLU A 250 31.49 4.37 14.95
CA GLU A 250 32.66 4.03 14.14
C GLU A 250 33.18 2.61 14.41
N SER A 251 32.76 1.98 15.51
CA SER A 251 33.15 0.63 15.90
C SER A 251 32.12 -0.46 15.55
N GLU A 252 30.88 -0.13 15.24
CA GLU A 252 29.85 -1.12 14.86
C GLU A 252 29.74 -1.21 13.33
N SER A 253 30.37 -2.26 12.78
CA SER A 253 30.14 -2.68 11.38
C SER A 253 28.65 -2.83 11.14
N VAL A 254 28.14 -2.16 10.10
CA VAL A 254 26.76 -2.18 9.61
C VAL A 254 26.36 -3.62 9.26
N ASN A 255 25.89 -4.39 10.24
CA ASN A 255 25.27 -5.69 10.09
C ASN A 255 24.07 -5.80 11.05
N GLN A 256 23.09 -4.93 10.87
CA GLN A 256 21.74 -5.15 11.42
C GLN A 256 20.75 -5.12 10.27
N THR A 257 20.55 -6.29 9.69
CA THR A 257 19.30 -6.60 9.00
C THR A 257 18.20 -6.57 10.05
N ASP A 258 17.42 -5.49 10.06
CA ASP A 258 16.24 -5.38 10.92
C ASP A 258 15.23 -6.45 10.54
N ASN A 259 15.27 -7.57 11.29
CA ASN A 259 14.35 -8.67 11.16
C ASN A 259 13.05 -8.32 11.90
N TRP A 260 12.20 -7.50 11.29
CA TRP A 260 10.86 -7.18 11.79
C TRP A 260 9.87 -8.25 11.33
N SER A 261 9.51 -9.15 12.21
CA SER A 261 8.38 -10.05 11.98
C SER A 261 7.06 -9.31 12.22
N TRP A 262 6.28 -9.15 11.17
CA TRP A 262 4.95 -8.55 11.17
C TRP A 262 3.90 -9.54 11.69
N ASN A 263 3.94 -9.90 12.96
CA ASN A 263 2.93 -10.72 13.61
C ASN A 263 2.06 -9.85 14.52
N PHE A 264 1.30 -8.92 13.92
CA PHE A 264 0.28 -8.16 14.64
C PHE A 264 -0.97 -8.01 13.76
N LEU A 265 -1.71 -9.10 13.58
CA LEU A 265 -3.17 -9.12 13.35
C LEU A 265 -3.71 -10.47 13.80
#